data_109fd066dd6a26bea570929c21ffed13
#
_entry.id   109fd066dd6a26bea570929c21ffed13
#
_cell.length_a   1.000
_cell.length_b   1.000
_cell.length_c   1.000
_cell.angle_alpha   90.00
_cell.angle_beta   90.00
_cell.angle_gamma   90.00
#
_symmetry.space_group_name_H-M   'P 1'
#
loop_
_entity.id
_entity.type
_entity.pdbx_description
1 polymer ?
#
loop_
_entity_poly.entity_id
_entity_poly.type
_entity_poly.pdbx_seq_one_letter_code
_entity_poly.pdbx_strand_id
1 'polypeptide(L)'
;LPESMAVITEGDRVASLVAMRDFDEASAQGCQEMGRGGVMTPGLVDCHTHLVFGGSRADEFEARLEGVSYEEIARRGGGILSTVTATREASEEALFAAARPRLEALIADGVTTVEIKSGYGLTVEDELKMLRVARRLGEALPVRVVTTLLGAHALPPEYRDDSDGYIRLVCGEMIPAAAVEGLADAVD
;
A
#
# COMPACT_ATOMS: atom_id res chain seq x y z
N LEU A 1 10.96 -25.73 3.74
CA LEU A 1 11.05 -26.97 4.56
C LEU A 1 12.16 -27.86 3.95
N PRO A 2 12.95 -28.58 4.78
CA PRO A 2 14.09 -29.37 4.31
C PRO A 2 13.70 -30.66 3.57
N GLU A 3 12.44 -31.03 3.56
CA GLU A 3 11.89 -32.21 2.89
C GLU A 3 10.59 -31.88 2.16
N SER A 4 10.16 -32.76 1.25
CA SER A 4 8.90 -32.61 0.53
C SER A 4 7.73 -32.74 1.49
N MET A 5 6.83 -31.75 1.49
CA MET A 5 5.68 -31.66 2.37
C MET A 5 4.39 -31.50 1.57
N ALA A 6 3.31 -32.06 2.05
CA ALA A 6 1.95 -31.67 1.66
C ALA A 6 1.43 -30.62 2.63
N VAL A 7 0.86 -29.55 2.10
CA VAL A 7 0.12 -28.53 2.87
C VAL A 7 -1.37 -28.77 2.62
N ILE A 8 -2.10 -29.09 3.65
CA ILE A 8 -3.54 -29.31 3.58
C ILE A 8 -4.25 -28.09 4.18
N THR A 9 -5.18 -27.52 3.41
CA THR A 9 -5.98 -26.38 3.84
C THR A 9 -7.45 -26.76 3.98
N GLU A 10 -8.14 -26.14 4.91
CA GLU A 10 -9.58 -26.22 5.10
C GLU A 10 -10.13 -24.78 5.20
N GLY A 11 -10.91 -24.38 4.20
CA GLY A 11 -11.34 -23.00 4.07
C GLY A 11 -10.14 -22.05 3.91
N ASP A 12 -10.01 -21.10 4.81
CA ASP A 12 -8.96 -20.06 4.83
C ASP A 12 -7.76 -20.43 5.72
N ARG A 13 -7.68 -21.66 6.23
CA ARG A 13 -6.66 -22.07 7.20
C ARG A 13 -5.83 -23.25 6.73
N VAL A 14 -4.58 -23.27 7.18
CA VAL A 14 -3.74 -24.47 7.09
C VAL A 14 -4.21 -25.48 8.15
N ALA A 15 -4.78 -26.60 7.70
CA ALA A 15 -5.26 -27.66 8.57
C ALA A 15 -4.10 -28.56 9.03
N SER A 16 -3.20 -28.92 8.13
CA SER A 16 -2.02 -29.73 8.48
C SER A 16 -0.86 -29.59 7.52
N LEU A 17 0.32 -29.95 8.00
CA LEU A 17 1.56 -30.11 7.24
C LEU A 17 2.00 -31.57 7.39
N VAL A 18 2.08 -32.31 6.29
CA VAL A 18 2.41 -33.74 6.30
C VAL A 18 3.65 -33.99 5.41
N ALA A 19 4.65 -34.70 5.94
CA ALA A 19 5.75 -35.14 5.10
C ALA A 19 5.26 -36.07 3.99
N MET A 20 5.73 -35.89 2.77
CA MET A 20 5.24 -36.69 1.63
C MET A 20 5.49 -38.20 1.82
N ARG A 21 6.50 -38.61 2.60
CA ARG A 21 6.73 -40.02 2.96
C ARG A 21 5.63 -40.61 3.86
N ASP A 22 4.94 -39.74 4.62
CA ASP A 22 3.90 -40.11 5.57
C ASP A 22 2.50 -39.75 5.03
N PHE A 23 2.44 -39.22 3.79
CA PHE A 23 1.21 -38.82 3.15
C PHE A 23 0.44 -40.05 2.63
N ASP A 24 -0.73 -40.28 3.21
CA ASP A 24 -1.66 -41.32 2.77
C ASP A 24 -2.73 -40.72 1.86
N GLU A 25 -2.84 -41.26 0.63
CA GLU A 25 -3.89 -40.85 -0.31
C GLU A 25 -5.32 -41.01 0.24
N ALA A 26 -5.53 -41.95 1.16
CA ALA A 26 -6.81 -42.11 1.84
C ALA A 26 -7.12 -40.90 2.75
N SER A 27 -6.09 -40.26 3.33
CA SER A 27 -6.23 -39.05 4.16
C SER A 27 -6.55 -37.82 3.31
N ALA A 28 -6.30 -37.87 2.00
CA ALA A 28 -6.62 -36.80 1.04
C ALA A 28 -7.98 -37.03 0.35
N GLN A 29 -8.74 -38.04 0.76
CA GLN A 29 -10.04 -38.32 0.14
C GLN A 29 -10.98 -37.11 0.34
N GLY A 30 -11.42 -36.51 -0.78
CA GLY A 30 -12.23 -35.31 -0.77
C GLY A 30 -11.42 -34.00 -0.87
N CYS A 31 -10.09 -34.07 -0.85
CA CYS A 31 -9.23 -32.89 -1.13
C CYS A 31 -9.04 -32.68 -2.63
N GLN A 32 -8.97 -31.41 -3.04
CA GLN A 32 -8.57 -31.03 -4.38
C GLN A 32 -7.07 -30.70 -4.38
N GLU A 33 -6.30 -31.32 -5.29
CA GLU A 33 -4.92 -30.90 -5.51
C GLU A 33 -4.90 -29.55 -6.22
N MET A 34 -4.29 -28.54 -5.58
CA MET A 34 -4.18 -27.19 -6.09
C MET A 34 -2.91 -26.95 -6.90
N GLY A 35 -1.86 -27.73 -6.65
CA GLY A 35 -0.61 -27.64 -7.39
C GLY A 35 0.54 -28.34 -6.70
N ARG A 36 1.67 -28.40 -7.43
CA ARG A 36 2.96 -28.90 -6.94
C ARG A 36 4.05 -27.90 -7.30
N GLY A 37 5.00 -27.69 -6.41
CA GLY A 37 6.10 -26.79 -6.60
C GLY A 37 7.34 -27.16 -5.80
N GLY A 38 8.47 -26.52 -6.10
CA GLY A 38 9.72 -26.75 -5.41
C GLY A 38 9.78 -26.14 -4.01
N VAL A 39 9.15 -24.99 -3.81
CA VAL A 39 9.11 -24.25 -2.53
C VAL A 39 7.74 -23.63 -2.37
N MET A 40 7.18 -23.74 -1.16
CA MET A 40 5.98 -23.03 -0.75
C MET A 40 6.33 -22.13 0.43
N THR A 41 5.96 -20.86 0.34
CA THR A 41 6.10 -19.87 1.40
C THR A 41 4.72 -19.33 1.78
N PRO A 42 4.56 -18.76 2.98
CA PRO A 42 3.43 -17.87 3.23
C PRO A 42 3.40 -16.76 2.18
N GLY A 43 2.21 -16.19 1.92
CA GLY A 43 2.08 -15.04 1.05
C GLY A 43 2.95 -13.87 1.52
N LEU A 44 3.51 -13.12 0.58
CA LEU A 44 4.39 -12.00 0.91
C LEU A 44 3.59 -10.85 1.57
N VAL A 45 4.25 -10.16 2.49
CA VAL A 45 3.73 -8.96 3.15
C VAL A 45 4.60 -7.78 2.72
N ASP A 46 4.01 -6.81 2.03
CA ASP A 46 4.67 -5.52 1.80
C ASP A 46 4.20 -4.53 2.88
N CYS A 47 5.10 -4.22 3.79
CA CYS A 47 4.80 -3.45 5.00
C CYS A 47 5.07 -1.94 4.84
N HIS A 48 5.34 -1.43 3.63
CA HIS A 48 5.57 0.00 3.41
C HIS A 48 5.38 0.37 1.95
N THR A 49 4.20 0.89 1.61
CA THR A 49 3.95 1.42 0.27
C THR A 49 3.21 2.75 0.30
N HIS A 50 3.38 3.51 -0.80
CA HIS A 50 2.60 4.69 -1.15
C HIS A 50 1.97 4.47 -2.53
N LEU A 51 1.02 3.54 -2.65
CA LEU A 51 0.42 3.18 -3.94
C LEU A 51 -0.55 4.22 -4.47
N VAL A 52 -1.22 4.97 -3.57
CA VAL A 52 -2.24 5.95 -3.93
C VAL A 52 -1.59 7.33 -4.07
N PHE A 53 -1.36 7.74 -5.30
CA PHE A 53 -0.87 9.08 -5.62
C PHE A 53 -1.21 9.46 -7.06
N GLY A 54 -1.30 10.78 -7.31
CA GLY A 54 -1.45 11.37 -8.63
C GLY A 54 -0.11 11.73 -9.28
N GLY A 55 -0.13 11.90 -10.60
CA GLY A 55 1.03 12.31 -11.37
C GLY A 55 2.08 11.22 -11.59
N SER A 56 3.22 11.64 -12.11
CA SER A 56 4.39 10.80 -12.37
C SER A 56 5.66 11.60 -12.10
N ARG A 57 6.69 10.93 -11.61
CA ARG A 57 8.02 11.52 -11.40
C ARG A 57 9.07 10.87 -12.32
N ALA A 58 8.64 10.28 -13.44
CA ALA A 58 9.54 9.65 -14.39
C ALA A 58 10.55 10.64 -14.97
N ASP A 59 10.10 11.84 -15.32
CA ASP A 59 10.96 12.91 -15.86
C ASP A 59 12.00 13.38 -14.83
N GLU A 60 11.63 13.40 -13.53
CA GLU A 60 12.59 13.74 -12.46
C GLU A 60 13.64 12.63 -12.30
N PHE A 61 13.23 11.36 -12.47
CA PHE A 61 14.16 10.23 -12.43
C PHE A 61 15.15 10.31 -13.62
N GLU A 62 14.66 10.62 -14.81
CA GLU A 62 15.50 10.82 -16.00
C GLU A 62 16.48 11.98 -15.79
N ALA A 63 16.00 13.14 -15.31
CA ALA A 63 16.86 14.28 -15.00
C ALA A 63 17.96 13.95 -13.97
N ARG A 64 17.67 13.10 -12.98
CA ARG A 64 18.68 12.60 -12.03
C ARG A 64 19.73 11.69 -12.68
N LEU A 65 19.35 10.86 -13.63
CA LEU A 65 20.29 10.06 -14.42
C LEU A 65 21.21 10.93 -15.27
N GLU A 66 20.71 12.08 -15.72
CA GLU A 66 21.48 13.10 -16.44
C GLU A 66 22.36 13.97 -15.51
N GLY A 67 22.33 13.74 -14.21
CA GLY A 67 23.16 14.41 -13.22
C GLY A 67 22.56 15.70 -12.63
N VAL A 68 21.27 15.97 -12.86
CA VAL A 68 20.58 17.11 -12.23
C VAL A 68 20.43 16.84 -10.73
N SER A 69 20.81 17.82 -9.90
CA SER A 69 20.73 17.68 -8.45
C SER A 69 19.28 17.68 -7.95
N TYR A 70 19.05 17.06 -6.79
CA TYR A 70 17.73 17.05 -6.15
C TYR A 70 17.23 18.47 -5.84
N GLU A 71 18.15 19.36 -5.43
CA GLU A 71 17.84 20.77 -5.15
C GLU A 71 17.36 21.51 -6.39
N GLU A 72 17.97 21.24 -7.55
CA GLU A 72 17.55 21.81 -8.82
C GLU A 72 16.17 21.29 -9.25
N ILE A 73 15.91 20.00 -9.10
CA ILE A 73 14.61 19.39 -9.36
C ILE A 73 13.53 20.01 -8.46
N ALA A 74 13.82 20.15 -7.16
CA ALA A 74 12.90 20.78 -6.21
C ALA A 74 12.63 22.25 -6.56
N ARG A 75 13.65 22.99 -6.99
CA ARG A 75 13.52 24.40 -7.42
C ARG A 75 12.66 24.57 -8.67
N ARG A 76 12.64 23.57 -9.54
CA ARG A 76 11.76 23.51 -10.74
C ARG A 76 10.32 23.10 -10.41
N GLY A 77 9.99 22.94 -9.13
CA GLY A 77 8.66 22.52 -8.68
C GLY A 77 8.45 21.00 -8.64
N GLY A 78 9.52 20.23 -8.75
CA GLY A 78 9.52 18.78 -8.60
C GLY A 78 9.58 18.32 -7.13
N GLY A 79 9.85 17.04 -6.94
CA GLY A 79 9.93 16.44 -5.63
C GLY A 79 8.56 16.06 -5.06
N ILE A 80 8.48 15.98 -3.74
CA ILE A 80 7.24 15.56 -3.06
C ILE A 80 6.07 16.52 -3.36
N LEU A 81 6.32 17.80 -3.53
CA LEU A 81 5.28 18.78 -3.75
C LEU A 81 4.58 18.63 -5.10
N SER A 82 5.28 18.18 -6.15
CA SER A 82 4.64 17.86 -7.43
C SER A 82 3.64 16.70 -7.28
N THR A 83 4.00 15.68 -6.51
CA THR A 83 3.09 14.57 -6.19
C THR A 83 1.91 15.05 -5.35
N VAL A 84 2.13 15.90 -4.36
CA VAL A 84 1.06 16.48 -3.52
C VAL A 84 0.07 17.25 -4.38
N THR A 85 0.54 18.15 -5.24
CA THR A 85 -0.32 18.92 -6.13
C THR A 85 -1.17 18.01 -7.02
N ALA A 86 -0.53 17.05 -7.71
CA ALA A 86 -1.22 16.13 -8.60
C ALA A 86 -2.22 15.22 -7.84
N THR A 87 -1.91 14.84 -6.60
CA THR A 87 -2.81 14.02 -5.77
C THR A 87 -4.02 14.81 -5.30
N ARG A 88 -3.84 16.07 -4.92
CA ARG A 88 -4.93 16.96 -4.52
C ARG A 88 -5.90 17.25 -5.67
N GLU A 89 -5.36 17.47 -6.88
CA GLU A 89 -6.14 17.76 -8.09
C GLU A 89 -6.88 16.54 -8.64
N ALA A 90 -6.38 15.32 -8.36
CA ALA A 90 -6.98 14.10 -8.85
C ALA A 90 -8.27 13.73 -8.07
N SER A 91 -9.29 13.28 -8.81
CA SER A 91 -10.48 12.67 -8.20
C SER A 91 -10.17 11.30 -7.58
N GLU A 92 -11.03 10.82 -6.69
CA GLU A 92 -10.93 9.46 -6.14
C GLU A 92 -10.91 8.39 -7.24
N GLU A 93 -11.71 8.56 -8.29
CA GLU A 93 -11.73 7.64 -9.43
C GLU A 93 -10.40 7.64 -10.21
N ALA A 94 -9.81 8.80 -10.41
CA ALA A 94 -8.52 8.92 -11.09
C ALA A 94 -7.40 8.28 -10.24
N LEU A 95 -7.39 8.51 -8.93
CA LEU A 95 -6.44 7.91 -7.99
C LEU A 95 -6.60 6.38 -7.94
N PHE A 96 -7.83 5.89 -7.89
CA PHE A 96 -8.14 4.46 -7.92
C PHE A 96 -7.64 3.81 -9.22
N ALA A 97 -7.98 4.39 -10.36
CA ALA A 97 -7.57 3.88 -11.66
C ALA A 97 -6.03 3.86 -11.82
N ALA A 98 -5.34 4.86 -11.29
CA ALA A 98 -3.88 4.92 -11.32
C ALA A 98 -3.21 3.94 -10.34
N ALA A 99 -3.77 3.73 -9.15
CA ALA A 99 -3.20 2.87 -8.12
C ALA A 99 -3.47 1.37 -8.37
N ARG A 100 -4.59 1.04 -8.99
CA ARG A 100 -5.01 -0.35 -9.24
C ARG A 100 -3.93 -1.18 -9.97
N PRO A 101 -3.35 -0.77 -11.11
CA PRO A 101 -2.32 -1.57 -11.79
C PRO A 101 -1.04 -1.72 -10.96
N ARG A 102 -0.71 -0.76 -10.09
CA ARG A 102 0.43 -0.88 -9.15
C ARG A 102 0.19 -2.00 -8.14
N LEU A 103 -1.03 -2.08 -7.58
CA LEU A 103 -1.40 -3.13 -6.64
C LEU A 103 -1.52 -4.49 -7.33
N GLU A 104 -2.07 -4.55 -8.56
CA GLU A 104 -2.13 -5.78 -9.36
C GLU A 104 -0.73 -6.35 -9.64
N ALA A 105 0.27 -5.49 -9.87
CA ALA A 105 1.66 -5.91 -10.04
C ALA A 105 2.22 -6.55 -8.76
N LEU A 106 1.99 -5.96 -7.57
CA LEU A 106 2.40 -6.56 -6.29
C LEU A 106 1.73 -7.91 -6.04
N ILE A 107 0.44 -8.03 -6.37
CA ILE A 107 -0.28 -9.31 -6.26
C ILE A 107 0.34 -10.37 -7.20
N ALA A 108 0.69 -9.98 -8.42
CA ALA A 108 1.35 -10.88 -9.37
C ALA A 108 2.73 -11.37 -8.88
N ASP A 109 3.41 -10.56 -8.07
CA ASP A 109 4.68 -10.91 -7.40
C ASP A 109 4.49 -11.75 -6.13
N GLY A 110 3.22 -12.06 -5.74
CA GLY A 110 2.90 -12.93 -4.61
C GLY A 110 2.60 -12.20 -3.30
N VAL A 111 2.40 -10.87 -3.33
CA VAL A 111 1.95 -10.10 -2.17
C VAL A 111 0.49 -10.42 -1.87
N THR A 112 0.22 -10.83 -0.63
CA THR A 112 -1.12 -11.14 -0.13
C THR A 112 -1.61 -10.15 0.93
N THR A 113 -0.68 -9.38 1.50
CA THR A 113 -0.98 -8.30 2.44
C THR A 113 -0.09 -7.10 2.13
N VAL A 114 -0.67 -5.92 2.04
CA VAL A 114 0.04 -4.68 1.74
C VAL A 114 -0.38 -3.58 2.70
N GLU A 115 0.59 -2.84 3.23
CA GLU A 115 0.34 -1.56 3.88
C GLU A 115 0.31 -0.45 2.83
N ILE A 116 -0.75 0.35 2.83
CA ILE A 116 -0.86 1.55 1.98
C ILE A 116 -0.93 2.77 2.89
N LYS A 117 0.12 3.59 2.85
CA LYS A 117 0.19 4.87 3.55
C LYS A 117 -0.41 5.98 2.70
N SER A 118 -1.10 6.91 3.34
CA SER A 118 -1.39 8.24 2.77
C SER A 118 -0.12 9.13 2.80
N GLY A 119 -0.24 10.44 2.83
CA GLY A 119 0.91 11.34 3.01
C GLY A 119 1.23 12.22 1.82
N TYR A 120 0.40 12.20 0.77
CA TYR A 120 0.49 13.11 -0.36
C TYR A 120 -0.73 14.03 -0.48
N GLY A 121 -1.66 13.97 0.46
CA GLY A 121 -2.77 14.92 0.55
C GLY A 121 -2.36 16.17 1.32
N LEU A 122 -1.83 15.99 2.51
CA LEU A 122 -1.37 17.01 3.46
C LEU A 122 -2.48 18.02 3.85
N THR A 123 -3.73 17.66 3.62
CA THR A 123 -4.95 18.30 4.14
C THR A 123 -5.86 17.22 4.73
N VAL A 124 -6.81 17.59 5.56
CA VAL A 124 -7.78 16.62 6.12
C VAL A 124 -8.50 15.90 4.98
N GLU A 125 -9.08 16.64 4.05
CA GLU A 125 -9.88 16.12 2.95
C GLU A 125 -9.08 15.18 2.03
N ASP A 126 -7.87 15.60 1.63
CA ASP A 126 -7.08 14.86 0.66
C ASP A 126 -6.41 13.61 1.27
N GLU A 127 -6.02 13.65 2.55
CA GLU A 127 -5.55 12.46 3.27
C GLU A 127 -6.66 11.41 3.39
N LEU A 128 -7.88 11.82 3.76
CA LEU A 128 -9.03 10.92 3.82
C LEU A 128 -9.41 10.39 2.44
N LYS A 129 -9.33 11.22 1.39
CA LYS A 129 -9.50 10.80 0.00
C LYS A 129 -8.56 9.66 -0.37
N MET A 130 -7.27 9.79 -0.05
CA MET A 130 -6.27 8.75 -0.30
C MET A 130 -6.59 7.46 0.45
N LEU A 131 -6.97 7.55 1.73
CA LEU A 131 -7.33 6.38 2.54
C LEU A 131 -8.59 5.69 2.02
N ARG A 132 -9.63 6.45 1.59
CA ARG A 132 -10.82 5.87 0.95
C ARG A 132 -10.47 5.09 -0.31
N VAL A 133 -9.59 5.63 -1.15
CA VAL A 133 -9.09 4.92 -2.33
C VAL A 133 -8.34 3.64 -1.96
N ALA A 134 -7.48 3.68 -0.92
CA ALA A 134 -6.77 2.50 -0.44
C ALA A 134 -7.72 1.39 0.07
N ARG A 135 -8.78 1.75 0.81
CA ARG A 135 -9.83 0.80 1.23
C ARG A 135 -10.54 0.17 0.03
N ARG A 136 -10.97 0.99 -0.93
CA ARG A 136 -11.61 0.51 -2.17
C ARG A 136 -10.74 -0.45 -2.97
N LEU A 137 -9.42 -0.26 -3.00
CA LEU A 137 -8.49 -1.19 -3.64
C LEU A 137 -8.50 -2.56 -2.98
N GLY A 138 -8.54 -2.61 -1.64
CA GLY A 138 -8.64 -3.86 -0.89
C GLY A 138 -9.99 -4.57 -1.05
N GLU A 139 -11.07 -3.83 -1.29
CA GLU A 139 -12.39 -4.40 -1.60
C GLU A 139 -12.47 -4.94 -3.04
N ALA A 140 -11.74 -4.33 -3.95
CA ALA A 140 -11.79 -4.66 -5.38
C ALA A 140 -10.82 -5.77 -5.82
N LEU A 141 -9.77 -6.05 -5.03
CA LEU A 141 -8.70 -6.96 -5.41
C LEU A 141 -8.46 -8.02 -4.31
N PRO A 142 -8.01 -9.24 -4.65
CA PRO A 142 -7.83 -10.35 -3.70
C PRO A 142 -6.54 -10.18 -2.87
N VAL A 143 -6.46 -9.11 -2.09
CA VAL A 143 -5.33 -8.77 -1.23
C VAL A 143 -5.83 -8.09 0.04
N ARG A 144 -5.19 -8.37 1.18
CA ARG A 144 -5.46 -7.64 2.41
C ARG A 144 -4.74 -6.30 2.38
N VAL A 145 -5.49 -5.21 2.45
CA VAL A 145 -4.95 -3.86 2.58
C VAL A 145 -5.03 -3.42 4.05
N VAL A 146 -3.90 -2.96 4.56
CA VAL A 146 -3.78 -2.24 5.84
C VAL A 146 -3.51 -0.78 5.52
N THR A 147 -4.33 0.11 6.03
CA THR A 147 -4.22 1.55 5.73
C THR A 147 -3.56 2.30 6.88
N THR A 148 -2.59 3.15 6.56
CA THR A 148 -1.88 3.98 7.53
C THR A 148 -2.04 5.45 7.17
N LEU A 149 -2.53 6.26 8.10
CA LEU A 149 -2.53 7.71 7.96
C LEU A 149 -1.13 8.25 8.22
N LEU A 150 -0.53 8.89 7.23
CA LEU A 150 0.78 9.55 7.31
C LEU A 150 0.63 11.05 7.00
N GLY A 151 -0.28 11.73 7.72
CA GLY A 151 -0.55 13.15 7.50
C GLY A 151 0.64 14.07 7.72
N ALA A 152 1.58 13.67 8.57
CA ALA A 152 2.81 14.44 8.84
C ALA A 152 4.00 14.05 7.92
N HIS A 153 3.74 13.47 6.76
CA HIS A 153 4.80 13.03 5.82
C HIS A 153 5.69 14.15 5.32
N ALA A 154 5.13 15.33 5.13
CA ALA A 154 5.85 16.54 4.77
C ALA A 154 5.10 17.77 5.30
N LEU A 155 5.80 18.90 5.39
CA LEU A 155 5.17 20.17 5.71
C LEU A 155 4.62 20.81 4.43
N PRO A 156 3.29 21.01 4.33
CA PRO A 156 2.71 21.62 3.15
C PRO A 156 3.05 23.12 3.06
N PRO A 157 3.05 23.72 1.85
CA PRO A 157 3.42 25.13 1.67
C PRO A 157 2.59 26.11 2.52
N GLU A 158 1.33 25.77 2.80
CA GLU A 158 0.40 26.58 3.59
C GLU A 158 0.84 26.74 5.06
N TYR A 159 1.67 25.80 5.55
CA TYR A 159 2.20 25.78 6.91
C TYR A 159 3.71 25.98 6.98
N ARG A 160 4.36 26.51 5.92
CA ARG A 160 5.82 26.64 5.83
C ARG A 160 6.44 27.27 7.08
N ASP A 161 5.79 28.27 7.66
CA ASP A 161 6.26 29.03 8.80
C ASP A 161 5.54 28.67 10.12
N ASP A 162 4.67 27.64 10.13
CA ASP A 162 3.91 27.19 11.30
C ASP A 162 3.84 25.66 11.35
N SER A 163 4.95 24.99 11.53
CA SER A 163 5.02 23.51 11.67
C SER A 163 4.21 23.00 12.86
N ASP A 164 4.20 23.74 13.98
CA ASP A 164 3.42 23.37 15.16
C ASP A 164 1.91 23.47 14.88
N GLY A 165 1.49 24.45 14.06
CA GLY A 165 0.11 24.58 13.60
C GLY A 165 -0.30 23.37 12.74
N TYR A 166 0.61 22.92 11.88
CA TYR A 166 0.36 21.73 11.07
C TYR A 166 0.24 20.45 11.91
N ILE A 167 1.12 20.25 12.88
CA ILE A 167 1.02 19.11 13.80
C ILE A 167 -0.28 19.16 14.60
N ARG A 168 -0.73 20.35 15.03
CA ARG A 168 -2.05 20.50 15.68
C ARG A 168 -3.21 20.09 14.76
N LEU A 169 -3.16 20.43 13.46
CA LEU A 169 -4.12 19.97 12.45
C LEU A 169 -4.12 18.45 12.33
N VAL A 170 -2.95 17.84 12.19
CA VAL A 170 -2.81 16.38 12.08
C VAL A 170 -3.41 15.69 13.31
N CYS A 171 -2.98 16.10 14.51
CA CYS A 171 -3.42 15.46 15.75
C CYS A 171 -4.88 15.77 16.11
N GLY A 172 -5.33 17.00 15.86
CA GLY A 172 -6.64 17.49 16.31
C GLY A 172 -7.76 17.27 15.32
N GLU A 173 -7.45 17.12 14.03
CA GLU A 173 -8.46 17.02 12.97
C GLU A 173 -8.28 15.79 12.08
N MET A 174 -7.10 15.55 11.48
CA MET A 174 -6.91 14.44 10.54
C MET A 174 -7.10 13.07 11.21
N ILE A 175 -6.41 12.83 12.34
CA ILE A 175 -6.51 11.55 13.06
C ILE A 175 -7.94 11.30 13.53
N PRO A 176 -8.63 12.24 14.20
CA PRO A 176 -10.02 12.05 14.58
C PRO A 176 -10.95 11.79 13.39
N ALA A 177 -10.78 12.51 12.28
CA ALA A 177 -11.62 12.32 11.10
C ALA A 177 -11.42 10.94 10.47
N ALA A 178 -10.16 10.48 10.33
CA ALA A 178 -9.85 9.14 9.84
C ALA A 178 -10.43 8.04 10.76
N ALA A 179 -10.39 8.25 12.07
CA ALA A 179 -10.95 7.33 13.05
C ALA A 179 -12.49 7.26 12.97
N VAL A 180 -13.17 8.40 12.82
CA VAL A 180 -14.65 8.46 12.69
C VAL A 180 -15.13 7.72 11.44
N GLU A 181 -14.42 7.86 10.31
CA GLU A 181 -14.74 7.14 9.07
C GLU A 181 -14.20 5.69 9.03
N GLY A 182 -13.42 5.25 10.02
CA GLY A 182 -12.83 3.91 10.04
C GLY A 182 -11.81 3.66 8.91
N LEU A 183 -11.12 4.71 8.45
CA LEU A 183 -10.28 4.67 7.27
C LEU A 183 -8.84 4.24 7.53
N ALA A 184 -8.34 4.42 8.75
CA ALA A 184 -6.95 4.09 9.10
C ALA A 184 -6.88 2.97 10.14
N ASP A 185 -6.04 1.98 9.90
CA ASP A 185 -5.70 0.92 10.86
C ASP A 185 -4.55 1.37 11.77
N ALA A 186 -3.69 2.27 11.27
CA ALA A 186 -2.54 2.81 11.98
C ALA A 186 -2.29 4.28 11.61
N VAL A 187 -1.45 4.94 12.41
CA VAL A 187 -0.90 6.29 12.20
C VAL A 187 0.61 6.18 12.29
N ASP A 188 1.32 6.86 11.38
CA ASP A 188 2.79 6.91 11.32
C ASP A 188 3.29 8.36 11.29
#